data_0ccf648042602193ee0e7c6b7d0a7949
#
_entry.id   0ccf648042602193ee0e7c6b7d0a7949
#
_cell.length_a   1.000
_cell.length_b   1.000
_cell.length_c   1.000
_cell.angle_alpha   90.00
_cell.angle_beta   90.00
_cell.angle_gamma   90.00
#
_symmetry.space_group_name_H-M   'P 1'
#
loop_
_entity.id
_entity.type
_entity.pdbx_description
1 polymer ?
#
loop_
_entity_poly.entity_id
_entity_poly.type
_entity_poly.pdbx_seq_one_letter_code
_entity_poly.pdbx_strand_id
1 'polypeptide(L)'
;MTGRVTLGFDNGPDPETTPLVLDILARRGIKTTFFVIGEKLRDPARHALVARAHAEGHWIGNHTFHHLAPLGASQFSRAAEWEIGRTQDLIGDLAHPDRLFRPFGSGGVLDDALLSPAVVHYLCRGGFTCLLWTVTHRAWADPQG
;
A
#
# COMPACT_ATOMS: atom_id res chain seq x y z
N MET A 1 30.58 1.97 0.53
CA MET A 1 29.28 1.57 1.10
C MET A 1 28.31 1.37 -0.06
N THR A 2 27.84 0.14 -0.26
CA THR A 2 26.78 -0.13 -1.25
C THR A 2 25.44 0.17 -0.58
N GLY A 3 24.83 1.32 -0.94
CA GLY A 3 23.50 1.67 -0.48
C GLY A 3 22.46 0.70 -1.03
N ARG A 4 21.55 0.21 -0.18
CA ARG A 4 20.38 -0.57 -0.59
C ARG A 4 19.18 0.36 -0.73
N VAL A 5 18.44 0.24 -1.84
CA VAL A 5 17.19 0.97 -2.06
C VAL A 5 16.06 -0.06 -2.15
N THR A 6 14.99 0.16 -1.40
CA THR A 6 13.75 -0.60 -1.51
C THR A 6 12.72 0.27 -2.19
N LEU A 7 12.16 -0.21 -3.29
CA LEU A 7 11.10 0.47 -4.02
C LEU A 7 9.73 0.02 -3.51
N GLY A 8 8.78 0.95 -3.48
CA GLY A 8 7.37 0.67 -3.24
C GLY A 8 6.51 1.53 -4.16
N PHE A 9 5.42 0.97 -4.64
CA PHE A 9 4.42 1.68 -5.44
C PHE A 9 3.10 1.72 -4.68
N ASP A 10 2.61 2.92 -4.46
CA ASP A 10 1.39 3.18 -3.71
C ASP A 10 0.22 3.52 -4.67
N ASN A 11 -0.99 3.56 -4.14
CA ASN A 11 -2.20 4.04 -4.81
C ASN A 11 -2.74 3.17 -5.95
N GLY A 12 -2.09 2.07 -6.30
CA GLY A 12 -2.59 1.11 -7.29
C GLY A 12 -3.76 0.25 -6.77
N PRO A 13 -4.28 -0.66 -7.61
CA PRO A 13 -3.95 -0.83 -9.02
C PRO A 13 -4.62 0.21 -9.92
N ASP A 14 -3.94 0.54 -11.01
CA ASP A 14 -4.45 1.40 -12.08
C ASP A 14 -4.34 0.67 -13.42
N PRO A 15 -5.42 0.64 -14.26
CA PRO A 15 -5.44 -0.19 -15.46
C PRO A 15 -4.49 0.28 -16.56
N GLU A 16 -4.10 1.54 -16.59
CA GLU A 16 -3.19 2.08 -17.59
C GLU A 16 -1.74 2.02 -17.10
N THR A 17 -1.50 2.42 -15.86
CA THR A 17 -0.15 2.59 -15.31
C THR A 17 0.43 1.27 -14.77
N THR A 18 -0.37 0.48 -14.05
CA THR A 18 0.16 -0.73 -13.38
C THR A 18 0.77 -1.74 -14.36
N PRO A 19 0.16 -2.05 -15.52
CA PRO A 19 0.79 -2.94 -16.50
C PRO A 19 2.14 -2.46 -17.00
N LEU A 20 2.26 -1.15 -17.29
CA LEU A 20 3.50 -0.55 -17.77
C LEU A 20 4.62 -0.64 -16.73
N VAL A 21 4.29 -0.39 -15.46
CA VAL A 21 5.24 -0.51 -14.35
C VAL A 21 5.71 -1.97 -14.21
N LEU A 22 4.80 -2.94 -14.24
CA LEU A 22 5.16 -4.37 -14.18
C LEU A 22 6.08 -4.77 -15.32
N ASP A 23 5.79 -4.34 -16.56
CA ASP A 23 6.63 -4.62 -17.73
C ASP A 23 8.04 -4.03 -17.59
N ILE A 24 8.17 -2.83 -17.03
CA ILE A 24 9.47 -2.20 -16.77
C ILE A 24 10.24 -2.97 -15.70
N LEU A 25 9.59 -3.33 -14.60
CA LEU A 25 10.20 -4.08 -13.50
C LEU A 25 10.67 -5.45 -13.97
N ALA A 26 9.86 -6.15 -14.79
CA ALA A 26 10.20 -7.43 -15.37
C ALA A 26 11.46 -7.33 -16.26
N ARG A 27 11.50 -6.35 -17.17
CA ARG A 27 12.69 -6.14 -18.04
C ARG A 27 13.97 -5.83 -17.26
N ARG A 28 13.83 -5.22 -16.07
CA ARG A 28 14.99 -4.87 -15.22
C ARG A 28 15.31 -5.90 -14.14
N GLY A 29 14.52 -6.97 -14.01
CA GLY A 29 14.70 -7.98 -12.98
C GLY A 29 14.51 -7.44 -11.55
N ILE A 30 13.69 -6.36 -11.38
CA ILE A 30 13.47 -5.71 -10.10
C ILE A 30 12.18 -6.25 -9.48
N LYS A 31 12.24 -6.59 -8.19
CA LYS A 31 11.06 -6.90 -7.37
C LYS A 31 10.81 -5.76 -6.39
N THR A 32 9.53 -5.51 -6.09
CA THR A 32 9.08 -4.39 -5.29
C THR A 32 7.84 -4.75 -4.48
N THR A 33 7.35 -3.81 -3.66
CA THR A 33 6.05 -3.91 -2.98
C THR A 33 5.05 -2.98 -3.63
N PHE A 34 3.85 -3.48 -3.90
CA PHE A 34 2.68 -2.68 -4.31
C PHE A 34 1.74 -2.54 -3.11
N PHE A 35 1.53 -1.32 -2.64
CA PHE A 35 0.55 -0.99 -1.61
C PHE A 35 -0.75 -0.56 -2.27
N VAL A 36 -1.77 -1.42 -2.15
CA VAL A 36 -3.00 -1.31 -2.95
C VAL A 36 -4.16 -0.72 -2.16
N ILE A 37 -4.96 0.11 -2.83
CA ILE A 37 -6.18 0.71 -2.28
C ILE A 37 -7.32 -0.30 -2.39
N GLY A 38 -7.99 -0.60 -1.28
CA GLY A 38 -9.02 -1.64 -1.20
C GLY A 38 -10.23 -1.37 -2.11
N GLU A 39 -10.69 -0.13 -2.19
CA GLU A 39 -11.83 0.22 -3.05
C GLU A 39 -11.58 -0.16 -4.53
N LYS A 40 -10.34 0.01 -5.00
CA LYS A 40 -9.95 -0.34 -6.36
C LYS A 40 -10.01 -1.84 -6.64
N LEU A 41 -9.83 -2.68 -5.60
CA LEU A 41 -9.88 -4.14 -5.73
C LEU A 41 -11.30 -4.70 -5.93
N ARG A 42 -12.34 -3.87 -5.76
CA ARG A 42 -13.71 -4.26 -6.06
C ARG A 42 -13.96 -4.46 -7.56
N ASP A 43 -13.14 -3.88 -8.40
CA ASP A 43 -13.14 -4.10 -9.85
C ASP A 43 -12.33 -5.37 -10.16
N PRO A 44 -12.94 -6.41 -10.75
CA PRO A 44 -12.24 -7.66 -11.07
C PRO A 44 -11.06 -7.46 -12.01
N ALA A 45 -11.12 -6.52 -12.95
CA ALA A 45 -10.03 -6.23 -13.88
C ALA A 45 -8.81 -5.64 -13.14
N ARG A 46 -9.06 -4.75 -12.17
CA ARG A 46 -8.02 -4.19 -11.32
C ARG A 46 -7.45 -5.22 -10.35
N HIS A 47 -8.30 -6.08 -9.79
CA HIS A 47 -7.85 -7.18 -8.93
C HIS A 47 -6.94 -8.15 -9.69
N ALA A 48 -7.23 -8.43 -10.97
CA ALA A 48 -6.39 -9.27 -11.82
C ALA A 48 -4.98 -8.68 -12.02
N LEU A 49 -4.81 -7.36 -12.02
CA LEU A 49 -3.49 -6.71 -12.07
C LEU A 49 -2.68 -6.96 -10.79
N VAL A 50 -3.33 -7.00 -9.63
CA VAL A 50 -2.67 -7.35 -8.36
C VAL A 50 -2.27 -8.82 -8.35
N ALA A 51 -3.15 -9.70 -8.85
CA ALA A 51 -2.81 -11.12 -9.00
C ALA A 51 -1.62 -11.32 -9.97
N ARG A 52 -1.55 -10.56 -11.07
CA ARG A 52 -0.41 -10.52 -11.98
C ARG A 52 0.86 -10.09 -11.24
N ALA A 53 0.82 -8.98 -10.50
CA ALA A 53 1.96 -8.48 -9.73
C ALA A 53 2.48 -9.54 -8.73
N HIS A 54 1.57 -10.19 -8.00
CA HIS A 54 1.91 -11.28 -7.09
C HIS A 54 2.55 -12.47 -7.81
N ALA A 55 1.97 -12.93 -8.92
CA ALA A 55 2.49 -14.05 -9.72
C ALA A 55 3.89 -13.74 -10.31
N GLU A 56 4.18 -12.48 -10.62
CA GLU A 56 5.49 -12.01 -11.05
C GLU A 56 6.50 -11.88 -9.89
N GLY A 57 6.10 -12.20 -8.64
CA GLY A 57 6.97 -12.24 -7.46
C GLY A 57 7.15 -10.87 -6.76
N HIS A 58 6.22 -9.96 -6.95
CA HIS A 58 6.13 -8.73 -6.16
C HIS A 58 5.35 -8.99 -4.86
N TRP A 59 5.63 -8.20 -3.84
CA TRP A 59 4.87 -8.23 -2.60
C TRP A 59 3.65 -7.32 -2.70
N ILE A 60 2.55 -7.76 -2.10
CA ILE A 60 1.31 -6.99 -2.03
C ILE A 60 1.07 -6.58 -0.59
N GLY A 61 0.92 -5.28 -0.39
CA GLY A 61 0.63 -4.65 0.90
C GLY A 61 -0.67 -3.84 0.83
N ASN A 62 -1.17 -3.51 1.99
CA ASN A 62 -2.42 -2.81 2.24
C ASN A 62 -2.17 -1.29 2.32
N HIS A 63 -2.97 -0.48 1.61
CA HIS A 63 -2.87 0.98 1.60
C HIS A 63 -4.20 1.67 1.94
N THR A 64 -4.92 1.15 2.91
CA THR A 64 -6.28 1.56 3.30
C THR A 64 -7.33 1.26 2.23
N PHE A 65 -8.61 1.43 2.59
CA PHE A 65 -9.71 1.14 1.66
C PHE A 65 -10.04 2.33 0.76
N HIS A 66 -10.25 3.52 1.34
CA HIS A 66 -10.65 4.71 0.57
C HIS A 66 -9.49 5.66 0.25
N HIS A 67 -8.41 5.64 1.03
CA HIS A 67 -7.26 6.56 0.87
C HIS A 67 -7.67 8.06 0.94
N LEU A 68 -8.57 8.41 1.86
CA LEU A 68 -9.14 9.77 1.95
C LEU A 68 -8.51 10.62 3.05
N ALA A 69 -8.16 10.03 4.19
CA ALA A 69 -7.61 10.77 5.33
C ALA A 69 -6.67 9.89 6.15
N PRO A 70 -5.70 10.48 6.85
CA PRO A 70 -4.89 9.76 7.83
C PRO A 70 -5.76 9.14 8.92
N LEU A 71 -5.45 7.91 9.32
CA LEU A 71 -6.27 7.16 10.27
C LEU A 71 -6.22 7.71 11.69
N GLY A 72 -5.16 8.48 12.02
CA GLY A 72 -5.07 9.19 13.29
C GLY A 72 -6.07 10.33 13.42
N ALA A 73 -6.44 10.98 12.31
CA ALA A 73 -7.41 12.06 12.27
C ALA A 73 -8.88 11.56 12.23
N SER A 74 -9.10 10.26 12.08
CA SER A 74 -10.45 9.72 11.96
C SER A 74 -11.20 9.75 13.29
N GLN A 75 -12.41 10.32 13.27
CA GLN A 75 -13.37 10.28 14.39
C GLN A 75 -14.17 8.97 14.43
N PHE A 76 -14.03 8.12 13.43
CA PHE A 76 -14.78 6.89 13.34
C PHE A 76 -14.09 5.77 14.15
N SER A 77 -14.78 5.28 15.19
CA SER A 77 -14.23 4.32 16.15
C SER A 77 -13.79 2.97 15.53
N ARG A 78 -14.36 2.62 14.37
CA ARG A 78 -14.02 1.39 13.62
C ARG A 78 -13.20 1.67 12.36
N ALA A 79 -12.51 2.81 12.29
CA ALA A 79 -11.73 3.20 11.11
C ALA A 79 -10.71 2.13 10.70
N ALA A 80 -10.02 1.51 11.65
CA ALA A 80 -9.03 0.47 11.36
C ALA A 80 -9.67 -0.76 10.70
N GLU A 81 -10.82 -1.23 11.20
CA GLU A 81 -11.53 -2.37 10.61
C GLU A 81 -12.02 -2.07 9.20
N TRP A 82 -12.56 -0.86 8.96
CA TRP A 82 -13.10 -0.45 7.68
C TRP A 82 -12.01 -0.15 6.64
N GLU A 83 -10.93 0.50 7.05
CA GLU A 83 -9.87 0.92 6.14
C GLU A 83 -8.80 -0.16 5.95
N ILE A 84 -8.41 -0.84 7.03
CA ILE A 84 -7.34 -1.84 6.98
C ILE A 84 -7.93 -3.25 6.83
N GLY A 85 -8.85 -3.65 7.71
CA GLY A 85 -9.41 -5.00 7.73
C GLY A 85 -10.08 -5.36 6.41
N ARG A 86 -10.98 -4.51 5.94
CA ARG A 86 -11.69 -4.72 4.68
C ARG A 86 -10.77 -4.79 3.46
N THR A 87 -9.72 -3.98 3.43
CA THR A 87 -8.71 -4.05 2.36
C THR A 87 -7.93 -5.36 2.44
N GLN A 88 -7.55 -5.77 3.65
CA GLN A 88 -6.85 -7.03 3.86
C GLN A 88 -7.67 -8.24 3.38
N ASP A 89 -8.97 -8.24 3.64
CA ASP A 89 -9.90 -9.29 3.18
C ASP A 89 -9.96 -9.34 1.64
N LEU A 90 -9.96 -8.19 0.97
CA LEU A 90 -9.96 -8.10 -0.50
C LEU A 90 -8.64 -8.53 -1.13
N ILE A 91 -7.51 -8.27 -0.49
CA ILE A 91 -6.20 -8.77 -0.95
C ILE A 91 -6.15 -10.30 -0.78
N GLY A 92 -6.71 -10.81 0.31
CA GLY A 92 -6.80 -12.25 0.58
C GLY A 92 -5.44 -12.95 0.53
N ASP A 93 -5.37 -14.06 -0.18
CA ASP A 93 -4.17 -14.91 -0.31
C ASP A 93 -3.03 -14.25 -1.12
N LEU A 94 -3.27 -13.11 -1.77
CA LEU A 94 -2.24 -12.36 -2.46
C LEU A 94 -1.38 -11.52 -1.48
N ALA A 95 -1.82 -11.36 -0.24
CA ALA A 95 -1.12 -10.56 0.76
C ALA A 95 0.24 -11.17 1.13
N HIS A 96 1.24 -10.30 1.34
CA HIS A 96 2.50 -10.74 1.95
C HIS A 96 2.22 -11.38 3.33
N PRO A 97 2.89 -12.47 3.72
CA PRO A 97 2.66 -13.17 5.00
C PRO A 97 2.75 -12.26 6.24
N ASP A 98 3.66 -11.28 6.22
CA ASP A 98 3.83 -10.29 7.30
C ASP A 98 2.76 -9.18 7.26
N ARG A 99 1.72 -9.30 6.44
CA ARG A 99 0.59 -8.36 6.35
C ARG A 99 1.08 -6.91 6.24
N LEU A 100 1.87 -6.62 5.20
CA LEU A 100 2.47 -5.31 4.99
C LEU A 100 1.38 -4.23 4.89
N PHE A 101 1.54 -3.17 5.65
CA PHE A 101 0.62 -2.03 5.66
C PHE A 101 1.39 -0.73 5.51
N ARG A 102 0.90 0.17 4.67
CA ARG A 102 1.42 1.54 4.56
C ARG A 102 0.28 2.52 4.79
N PRO A 103 0.38 3.39 5.80
CA PRO A 103 -0.62 4.43 6.06
C PRO A 103 -0.59 5.52 4.99
N PHE A 104 -1.71 6.22 4.84
CA PHE A 104 -1.81 7.42 4.02
C PHE A 104 -1.53 8.67 4.85
N GLY A 105 -0.68 9.56 4.33
CA GLY A 105 -0.49 10.91 4.86
C GLY A 105 0.81 11.15 5.64
N SER A 106 0.91 12.31 6.25
CA SER A 106 1.99 12.78 7.15
C SER A 106 3.41 12.69 6.60
N GLY A 107 3.59 12.57 5.27
CA GLY A 107 4.91 12.53 4.64
C GLY A 107 5.84 11.41 5.16
N GLY A 108 5.28 10.32 5.71
CA GLY A 108 6.05 9.22 6.30
C GLY A 108 6.49 9.44 7.75
N VAL A 109 6.09 10.55 8.38
CA VAL A 109 6.36 10.81 9.80
C VAL A 109 5.34 10.05 10.64
N LEU A 110 5.81 9.24 11.56
CA LEU A 110 4.97 8.52 12.51
C LEU A 110 4.58 9.45 13.65
N ASP A 111 3.32 9.83 13.70
CA ASP A 111 2.71 10.64 14.75
C ASP A 111 1.24 10.21 14.97
N ASP A 112 0.59 10.80 16.00
CA ASP A 112 -0.80 10.49 16.32
C ASP A 112 -1.80 10.95 15.23
N ALA A 113 -1.40 11.90 14.38
CA ALA A 113 -2.21 12.33 13.25
C ALA A 113 -2.20 11.29 12.12
N LEU A 114 -1.08 10.58 11.94
CA LEU A 114 -0.98 9.49 10.99
C LEU A 114 -1.72 8.25 11.46
N LEU A 115 -1.45 7.81 12.69
CA LEU A 115 -2.01 6.58 13.29
C LEU A 115 -2.36 6.85 14.76
N SER A 116 -3.64 6.85 15.10
CA SER A 116 -4.06 6.92 16.50
C SER A 116 -3.62 5.69 17.29
N PRO A 117 -3.51 5.77 18.63
CA PRO A 117 -3.19 4.62 19.48
C PRO A 117 -4.12 3.40 19.25
N ALA A 118 -5.39 3.64 18.94
CA ALA A 118 -6.36 2.58 18.63
C ALA A 118 -6.00 1.84 17.32
N VAL A 119 -5.57 2.59 16.29
CA VAL A 119 -5.13 2.01 15.02
C VAL A 119 -3.83 1.22 15.20
N VAL A 120 -2.87 1.78 15.95
CA VAL A 120 -1.64 1.06 16.29
C VAL A 120 -1.93 -0.26 17.01
N HIS A 121 -2.83 -0.22 18.00
CA HIS A 121 -3.26 -1.44 18.69
C HIS A 121 -3.89 -2.47 17.73
N TYR A 122 -4.74 -2.02 16.80
CA TYR A 122 -5.33 -2.88 15.78
C TYR A 122 -4.26 -3.55 14.91
N LEU A 123 -3.30 -2.78 14.41
CA LEU A 123 -2.19 -3.29 13.60
C LEU A 123 -1.36 -4.34 14.35
N CYS A 124 -0.98 -4.04 15.60
CA CYS A 124 -0.21 -4.96 16.44
C CYS A 124 -0.97 -6.27 16.69
N ARG A 125 -2.25 -6.19 17.05
CA ARG A 125 -3.06 -7.39 17.29
C ARG A 125 -3.30 -8.21 16.02
N GLY A 126 -3.39 -7.55 14.88
CA GLY A 126 -3.59 -8.18 13.57
C GLY A 126 -2.31 -8.74 12.95
N GLY A 127 -1.14 -8.57 13.59
CA GLY A 127 0.15 -9.02 13.06
C GLY A 127 0.57 -8.27 11.80
N PHE A 128 0.20 -7.00 11.67
CA PHE A 128 0.61 -6.17 10.54
C PHE A 128 2.02 -5.61 10.73
N THR A 129 2.76 -5.53 9.63
CA THR A 129 4.03 -4.80 9.56
C THR A 129 3.80 -3.45 8.90
N CYS A 130 3.92 -2.37 9.66
CA CYS A 130 3.77 -1.01 9.15
C CYS A 130 5.06 -0.54 8.49
N LEU A 131 4.98 -0.14 7.22
CA LEU A 131 6.09 0.34 6.41
C LEU A 131 5.87 1.80 6.04
N LEU A 132 6.78 2.65 6.50
CA LEU A 132 6.88 4.05 6.11
C LEU A 132 7.85 4.22 4.94
N TRP A 133 8.19 5.45 4.60
CA TRP A 133 9.13 5.78 3.55
C TRP A 133 10.09 6.89 3.97
N THR A 134 11.27 6.89 3.41
CA THR A 134 12.30 7.91 3.67
C THR A 134 12.33 8.99 2.61
N VAL A 135 11.95 8.63 1.38
CA VAL A 135 11.92 9.54 0.22
C VAL A 135 10.73 9.20 -0.66
N THR A 136 10.05 10.21 -1.15
CA THR A 136 9.05 10.08 -2.22
C THR A 136 9.50 10.88 -3.44
N HIS A 137 9.36 10.28 -4.62
CA HIS A 137 9.43 11.02 -5.87
C HIS A 137 8.10 11.75 -6.05
N ARG A 138 8.12 13.09 -5.99
CA ARG A 138 6.90 13.93 -6.07
C ARG A 138 6.31 13.99 -7.48
N ALA A 139 6.18 12.87 -8.17
CA ALA A 139 5.68 12.80 -9.54
C ALA A 139 4.29 13.42 -9.72
N TRP A 140 3.48 13.47 -8.66
CA TRP A 140 2.19 14.16 -8.67
C TRP A 140 2.31 15.70 -8.72
N ALA A 141 3.45 16.27 -8.30
CA ALA A 141 3.69 17.70 -8.29
C ALA A 141 4.42 18.15 -9.57
N ASP A 142 5.22 17.28 -10.16
CA ASP A 142 5.96 17.52 -11.41
C ASP A 142 6.04 16.21 -12.22
N PRO A 143 5.03 15.90 -13.03
CA PRO A 143 4.99 14.66 -13.83
C PRO A 143 6.07 14.60 -14.92
N GLN A 144 6.70 15.72 -15.23
CA GLN A 144 7.75 15.84 -16.27
C GLN A 144 9.16 15.87 -15.68
N GLY A 145 9.30 15.88 -14.32
CA GLY A 145 10.53 16.07 -13.54
C GLY A 145 11.65 15.09 -13.69
#